data_69c8e1cef147d9e927bc5e35c99e1264
#
_entry.id   69c8e1cef147d9e927bc5e35c99e1264
#
_cell.length_a   1.000
_cell.length_b   1.000
_cell.length_c   1.000
_cell.angle_alpha   90.00
_cell.angle_beta   90.00
_cell.angle_gamma   90.00
#
_symmetry.space_group_name_H-M   'P 1'
#
loop_
_entity.id
_entity.type
_entity.pdbx_description
1 polymer ?
#
loop_
_entity_poly.entity_id
_entity_poly.type
_entity_poly.pdbx_seq_one_letter_code
_entity_poly.pdbx_strand_id
1 'polypeptide(L)'
;MSAAEAAEAAVPEEPQDPALTVHLNGSGGAIKGWVVIDTLVDGLAMGGTRMTTGVSEGEVAGLARDMTEKFTLAGLRIGGAKAGIVADGTNSEGAAREETFRTFGRTVKPLLHGGIHLGIDMGVTPADRAVFFEEAKYDPRYRLGAPDMPIDWRTYYEPLIDATGHGVGVAAITALEASGRTEPARVVVQGFGAVGRAVARFLEDRGHVVVGIADIRGTISADRLPVAELVAITDQFGAIDRTRLPQDVKLSAEPDAWLDVDADILILAAQKYAINAENAHRLRAGLVVEGANLASSAAAKEKVAASGAGLVPGVIANIGGAASAALAVTRVVPFDLEAEARKAWVFDWVGDRVRQNTRDLLEIAASRAGDPLPELLAARRKERG
;
A
#
# COMPACT_ATOMS: atom_id res chain seq x y z
N MET A 1 -15.61 27.32 32.39
CA MET A 1 -15.73 25.99 31.74
C MET A 1 -15.15 24.98 32.71
N SER A 2 -15.99 24.07 33.22
CA SER A 2 -15.57 23.06 34.18
C SER A 2 -14.84 21.90 33.49
N ALA A 3 -13.95 21.22 34.19
CA ALA A 3 -13.22 20.04 33.70
C ALA A 3 -14.15 18.88 33.24
N ALA A 4 -15.46 19.02 33.41
CA ALA A 4 -16.48 18.06 32.97
C ALA A 4 -16.94 18.27 31.50
N GLU A 5 -16.70 19.46 30.91
CA GLU A 5 -17.04 19.77 29.51
C GLU A 5 -15.91 19.40 28.52
N ALA A 6 -14.72 19.05 29.03
CA ALA A 6 -13.58 18.63 28.22
C ALA A 6 -13.50 17.10 28.01
N ALA A 7 -14.42 16.34 28.57
CA ALA A 7 -14.47 14.89 28.54
C ALA A 7 -15.62 14.33 27.68
N GLU A 8 -16.06 15.06 26.66
CA GLU A 8 -16.75 14.44 25.55
C GLU A 8 -15.69 13.78 24.67
N ALA A 9 -15.14 12.68 25.22
CA ALA A 9 -14.26 11.79 24.51
C ALA A 9 -14.99 11.38 23.21
N ALA A 10 -14.37 11.66 22.07
CA ALA A 10 -14.85 11.18 20.78
C ALA A 10 -15.18 9.68 20.95
N VAL A 11 -16.46 9.35 20.94
CA VAL A 11 -16.93 7.97 20.86
C VAL A 11 -16.21 7.38 19.67
N PRO A 12 -15.49 6.25 19.79
CA PRO A 12 -14.93 5.59 18.62
C PRO A 12 -16.08 5.40 17.64
N GLU A 13 -15.99 5.99 16.44
CA GLU A 13 -16.97 5.70 15.40
C GLU A 13 -17.01 4.18 15.26
N GLU A 14 -18.15 3.54 15.54
CA GLU A 14 -18.35 2.14 15.24
C GLU A 14 -17.94 1.89 13.79
N PRO A 15 -17.27 0.78 13.47
CA PRO A 15 -16.87 0.49 12.11
C PRO A 15 -18.11 0.57 11.22
N GLN A 16 -18.15 1.62 10.41
CA GLN A 16 -19.28 1.86 9.50
C GLN A 16 -19.37 0.68 8.53
N ASP A 17 -20.55 0.10 8.36
CA ASP A 17 -20.77 -0.94 7.36
C ASP A 17 -20.42 -0.42 5.96
N PRO A 18 -19.85 -1.26 5.08
CA PRO A 18 -19.57 -0.87 3.71
C PRO A 18 -20.85 -0.37 3.01
N ALA A 19 -20.69 0.62 2.14
CA ALA A 19 -21.81 1.13 1.34
C ALA A 19 -22.47 0.04 0.47
N LEU A 20 -21.69 -0.96 0.02
CA LEU A 20 -22.20 -2.07 -0.76
C LEU A 20 -21.26 -3.28 -0.66
N THR A 21 -21.81 -4.46 -0.45
CA THR A 21 -21.12 -5.74 -0.61
C THR A 21 -21.82 -6.57 -1.67
N VAL A 22 -21.08 -7.03 -2.68
CA VAL A 22 -21.57 -7.90 -3.75
C VAL A 22 -20.88 -9.25 -3.63
N HIS A 23 -21.67 -10.30 -3.47
CA HIS A 23 -21.17 -11.67 -3.50
C HIS A 23 -21.05 -12.17 -4.95
N LEU A 24 -19.88 -12.63 -5.32
CA LEU A 24 -19.62 -13.20 -6.63
C LEU A 24 -19.83 -14.71 -6.55
N ASN A 25 -20.96 -15.18 -7.09
CA ASN A 25 -21.29 -16.58 -7.19
C ASN A 25 -21.59 -16.88 -8.67
N GLY A 26 -20.57 -17.32 -9.41
CA GLY A 26 -20.74 -17.70 -10.81
C GLY A 26 -21.62 -18.94 -10.96
N SER A 27 -22.39 -18.99 -12.06
CA SER A 27 -23.17 -20.17 -12.42
C SER A 27 -22.26 -21.41 -12.50
N GLY A 28 -22.64 -22.48 -11.79
CA GLY A 28 -21.85 -23.73 -11.75
C GLY A 28 -20.59 -23.67 -10.89
N GLY A 29 -20.42 -22.63 -10.02
CA GLY A 29 -19.24 -22.52 -9.14
C GLY A 29 -17.99 -21.94 -9.82
N ALA A 30 -18.14 -21.34 -11.00
CA ALA A 30 -17.01 -20.84 -11.80
C ALA A 30 -16.24 -19.69 -11.14
N ILE A 31 -16.82 -18.99 -10.18
CA ILE A 31 -16.16 -17.94 -9.39
C ILE A 31 -16.78 -17.87 -8.00
N LYS A 32 -15.95 -17.69 -6.99
CA LYS A 32 -16.35 -17.33 -5.63
C LYS A 32 -15.56 -16.13 -5.18
N GLY A 33 -16.22 -15.13 -4.62
CA GLY A 33 -15.53 -13.93 -4.16
C GLY A 33 -16.48 -12.81 -3.76
N TRP A 34 -15.93 -11.61 -3.64
CA TRP A 34 -16.64 -10.42 -3.17
C TRP A 34 -16.17 -9.17 -3.90
N VAL A 35 -17.06 -8.21 -4.07
CA VAL A 35 -16.70 -6.81 -4.29
C VAL A 35 -17.27 -6.01 -3.15
N VAL A 36 -16.43 -5.30 -2.43
CA VAL A 36 -16.82 -4.41 -1.33
C VAL A 36 -16.51 -2.98 -1.73
N ILE A 37 -17.51 -2.12 -1.60
CA ILE A 37 -17.41 -0.67 -1.74
C ILE A 37 -17.59 -0.10 -0.34
N ASP A 38 -16.49 0.37 0.26
CA ASP A 38 -16.53 0.93 1.61
C ASP A 38 -17.23 2.29 1.59
N THR A 39 -16.84 3.18 0.70
CA THR A 39 -17.50 4.48 0.51
C THR A 39 -17.60 4.84 -0.97
N LEU A 40 -18.60 5.67 -1.28
CA LEU A 40 -18.74 6.33 -2.58
C LEU A 40 -18.58 7.84 -2.39
N VAL A 41 -17.74 8.46 -3.22
CA VAL A 41 -17.59 9.91 -3.26
C VAL A 41 -17.83 10.38 -4.69
N ASP A 42 -18.83 11.24 -4.86
CA ASP A 42 -19.29 11.68 -6.19
C ASP A 42 -19.63 10.51 -7.15
N GLY A 43 -20.13 9.40 -6.58
CA GLY A 43 -20.43 8.17 -7.34
C GLY A 43 -19.20 7.34 -7.70
N LEU A 44 -18.01 7.69 -7.21
CA LEU A 44 -16.76 7.02 -7.51
C LEU A 44 -16.22 6.22 -6.33
N ALA A 45 -15.70 5.03 -6.60
CA ALA A 45 -14.84 4.27 -5.70
C ALA A 45 -13.77 3.51 -6.48
N MET A 46 -12.62 3.26 -5.84
CA MET A 46 -11.52 2.59 -6.50
C MET A 46 -10.78 1.65 -5.55
N GLY A 47 -10.26 0.57 -6.13
CA GLY A 47 -9.36 -0.36 -5.45
C GLY A 47 -8.79 -1.40 -6.40
N GLY A 48 -8.16 -2.43 -5.83
CA GLY A 48 -7.60 -3.54 -6.59
C GLY A 48 -8.43 -4.81 -6.47
N THR A 49 -8.16 -5.77 -7.35
CA THR A 49 -8.70 -7.12 -7.31
C THR A 49 -7.63 -8.06 -6.79
N ARG A 50 -7.89 -8.78 -5.69
CA ARG A 50 -7.01 -9.78 -5.09
C ARG A 50 -7.48 -11.18 -5.46
N MET A 51 -6.55 -12.09 -5.78
CA MET A 51 -6.87 -13.49 -5.99
C MET A 51 -5.91 -14.37 -5.19
N THR A 52 -6.40 -14.96 -4.09
CA THR A 52 -5.62 -15.82 -3.20
C THR A 52 -6.50 -16.94 -2.64
N THR A 53 -5.89 -18.03 -2.17
CA THR A 53 -6.62 -19.18 -1.59
C THR A 53 -7.31 -18.85 -0.28
N GLY A 54 -6.79 -17.87 0.47
CA GLY A 54 -7.29 -17.50 1.81
C GLY A 54 -8.10 -16.21 1.85
N VAL A 55 -8.42 -15.59 0.70
CA VAL A 55 -9.18 -14.34 0.71
C VAL A 55 -10.59 -14.56 1.28
N SER A 56 -11.02 -13.65 2.15
CA SER A 56 -12.33 -13.67 2.79
C SER A 56 -13.03 -12.33 2.62
N GLU A 57 -14.36 -12.32 2.84
CA GLU A 57 -15.17 -11.11 2.82
C GLU A 57 -14.62 -10.04 3.77
N GLY A 58 -14.29 -10.43 5.02
CA GLY A 58 -13.74 -9.52 6.01
C GLY A 58 -12.39 -8.93 5.59
N GLU A 59 -11.53 -9.72 4.92
CA GLU A 59 -10.27 -9.20 4.36
C GLU A 59 -10.54 -8.19 3.25
N VAL A 60 -11.48 -8.48 2.35
CA VAL A 60 -11.83 -7.56 1.26
C VAL A 60 -12.43 -6.26 1.80
N ALA A 61 -13.29 -6.34 2.83
CA ALA A 61 -13.86 -5.17 3.49
C ALA A 61 -12.78 -4.31 4.18
N GLY A 62 -11.86 -4.92 4.92
CA GLY A 62 -10.73 -4.21 5.54
C GLY A 62 -9.87 -3.49 4.49
N LEU A 63 -9.56 -4.17 3.38
CA LEU A 63 -8.79 -3.57 2.29
C LEU A 63 -9.55 -2.47 1.54
N ALA A 64 -10.88 -2.55 1.41
CA ALA A 64 -11.70 -1.49 0.84
C ALA A 64 -11.68 -0.24 1.75
N ARG A 65 -11.71 -0.43 3.07
CA ARG A 65 -11.54 0.65 4.05
C ARG A 65 -10.16 1.28 3.98
N ASP A 66 -9.09 0.49 3.90
CA ASP A 66 -7.73 1.02 3.68
C ASP A 66 -7.67 1.93 2.44
N MET A 67 -8.40 1.58 1.36
CA MET A 67 -8.47 2.43 0.17
C MET A 67 -9.19 3.74 0.44
N THR A 68 -10.33 3.72 1.18
CA THR A 68 -11.02 4.94 1.62
C THR A 68 -10.11 5.86 2.43
N GLU A 69 -9.39 5.29 3.40
CA GLU A 69 -8.46 6.04 4.24
C GLU A 69 -7.32 6.65 3.43
N LYS A 70 -6.71 5.88 2.52
CA LYS A 70 -5.67 6.37 1.60
C LYS A 70 -6.15 7.56 0.77
N PHE A 71 -7.34 7.48 0.18
CA PHE A 71 -7.87 8.57 -0.63
C PHE A 71 -8.29 9.77 0.22
N THR A 72 -8.77 9.55 1.44
CA THR A 72 -9.04 10.61 2.40
C THR A 72 -7.75 11.35 2.76
N LEU A 73 -6.70 10.64 3.14
CA LEU A 73 -5.38 11.20 3.45
C LEU A 73 -4.73 11.89 2.25
N ALA A 74 -4.98 11.37 1.05
CA ALA A 74 -4.55 11.99 -0.19
C ALA A 74 -5.35 13.25 -0.58
N GLY A 75 -6.52 13.51 0.04
CA GLY A 75 -7.41 14.60 -0.34
C GLY A 75 -8.11 14.39 -1.68
N LEU A 76 -8.20 13.14 -2.14
CA LEU A 76 -8.82 12.80 -3.42
C LEU A 76 -10.33 12.54 -3.26
N ARG A 77 -11.14 13.09 -4.18
CA ARG A 77 -12.60 12.91 -4.19
C ARG A 77 -12.99 11.57 -4.85
N ILE A 78 -12.64 10.47 -4.20
CA ILE A 78 -12.97 9.10 -4.60
C ILE A 78 -13.07 8.23 -3.35
N GLY A 79 -14.00 7.30 -3.33
CA GLY A 79 -14.17 6.32 -2.24
C GLY A 79 -13.29 5.09 -2.43
N GLY A 80 -13.28 4.22 -1.42
CA GLY A 80 -12.54 2.97 -1.42
C GLY A 80 -13.41 1.79 -1.86
N ALA A 81 -12.86 0.94 -2.71
CA ALA A 81 -13.43 -0.35 -3.08
C ALA A 81 -12.36 -1.44 -3.11
N LYS A 82 -12.77 -2.69 -3.09
CA LYS A 82 -11.89 -3.85 -3.26
C LYS A 82 -12.66 -5.02 -3.83
N ALA A 83 -11.97 -5.84 -4.62
CA ALA A 83 -12.50 -7.15 -5.03
C ALA A 83 -11.58 -8.26 -4.51
N GLY A 84 -12.18 -9.40 -4.18
CA GLY A 84 -11.49 -10.63 -3.83
C GLY A 84 -12.06 -11.81 -4.59
N ILE A 85 -11.18 -12.62 -5.19
CA ILE A 85 -11.53 -13.87 -5.87
C ILE A 85 -10.82 -14.99 -5.13
N VAL A 86 -11.56 -16.01 -4.72
CA VAL A 86 -10.97 -17.19 -4.08
C VAL A 86 -10.24 -17.99 -5.15
N ALA A 87 -8.91 -18.09 -5.00
CA ALA A 87 -8.11 -18.99 -5.80
C ALA A 87 -8.24 -20.41 -5.24
N ASP A 88 -8.50 -21.35 -6.11
CA ASP A 88 -8.44 -22.80 -5.82
C ASP A 88 -7.59 -23.50 -6.88
N GLY A 89 -7.28 -24.77 -6.70
CA GLY A 89 -6.43 -25.50 -7.65
C GLY A 89 -7.02 -25.61 -9.07
N THR A 90 -8.29 -25.24 -9.27
CA THR A 90 -9.01 -25.40 -10.55
C THR A 90 -9.03 -24.12 -11.38
N ASN A 91 -8.87 -22.94 -10.76
CA ASN A 91 -9.02 -21.63 -11.41
C ASN A 91 -7.73 -20.79 -11.45
N SER A 92 -6.59 -21.36 -11.07
CA SER A 92 -5.35 -20.60 -10.80
C SER A 92 -4.43 -20.47 -12.00
N GLU A 93 -4.59 -21.30 -13.05
CA GLU A 93 -3.67 -21.36 -14.19
C GLU A 93 -4.39 -21.58 -15.54
N GLY A 94 -3.70 -21.21 -16.61
CA GLY A 94 -4.10 -21.52 -17.99
C GLY A 94 -5.49 -20.98 -18.37
N ALA A 95 -6.22 -21.76 -19.18
CA ALA A 95 -7.55 -21.39 -19.68
C ALA A 95 -8.60 -21.24 -18.56
N ALA A 96 -8.48 -21.99 -17.48
CA ALA A 96 -9.40 -21.88 -16.35
C ALA A 96 -9.24 -20.53 -15.62
N ARG A 97 -8.01 -20.06 -15.47
CA ARG A 97 -7.73 -18.73 -14.94
C ARG A 97 -8.31 -17.62 -15.83
N GLU A 98 -8.09 -17.74 -17.14
CA GLU A 98 -8.64 -16.78 -18.10
C GLU A 98 -10.17 -16.73 -18.04
N GLU A 99 -10.85 -17.88 -18.00
CA GLU A 99 -12.32 -17.96 -17.90
C GLU A 99 -12.83 -17.39 -16.56
N THR A 100 -12.07 -17.56 -15.47
CA THR A 100 -12.37 -16.93 -14.19
C THR A 100 -12.40 -15.40 -14.32
N PHE A 101 -11.40 -14.81 -14.97
CA PHE A 101 -11.36 -13.36 -15.18
C PHE A 101 -12.38 -12.86 -16.22
N ARG A 102 -12.73 -13.65 -17.23
CA ARG A 102 -13.86 -13.35 -18.12
C ARG A 102 -15.18 -13.34 -17.35
N THR A 103 -15.42 -14.36 -16.54
CA THR A 103 -16.63 -14.42 -15.68
C THR A 103 -16.66 -13.26 -14.68
N PHE A 104 -15.53 -12.94 -14.05
CA PHE A 104 -15.41 -11.77 -13.21
C PHE A 104 -15.78 -10.50 -13.98
N GLY A 105 -15.20 -10.26 -15.17
CA GLY A 105 -15.50 -9.11 -16.00
C GLY A 105 -16.98 -8.96 -16.35
N ARG A 106 -17.64 -10.05 -16.76
CA ARG A 106 -19.10 -10.06 -16.99
C ARG A 106 -19.89 -9.66 -15.75
N THR A 107 -19.51 -10.19 -14.60
CA THR A 107 -20.22 -9.99 -13.34
C THR A 107 -20.08 -8.56 -12.82
N VAL A 108 -18.86 -8.00 -12.86
CA VAL A 108 -18.59 -6.64 -12.34
C VAL A 108 -18.82 -5.53 -13.35
N LYS A 109 -19.18 -5.85 -14.59
CA LYS A 109 -19.44 -4.86 -15.65
C LYS A 109 -20.34 -3.70 -15.21
N PRO A 110 -21.51 -3.92 -14.56
CA PRO A 110 -22.36 -2.82 -14.11
C PRO A 110 -21.67 -1.89 -13.11
N LEU A 111 -20.81 -2.44 -12.23
CA LEU A 111 -20.07 -1.68 -11.24
C LEU A 111 -18.98 -0.82 -11.91
N LEU A 112 -18.20 -1.42 -12.84
CA LEU A 112 -17.16 -0.70 -13.56
C LEU A 112 -17.72 0.49 -14.35
N HIS A 113 -18.85 0.29 -15.04
CA HIS A 113 -19.53 1.36 -15.76
C HIS A 113 -20.28 2.33 -14.84
N GLY A 114 -20.58 1.90 -13.61
CA GLY A 114 -21.22 2.71 -12.56
C GLY A 114 -20.26 3.58 -11.73
N GLY A 115 -18.98 3.66 -12.09
CA GLY A 115 -18.01 4.52 -11.39
C GLY A 115 -17.07 3.78 -10.43
N ILE A 116 -17.11 2.45 -10.40
CA ILE A 116 -16.22 1.64 -9.56
C ILE A 116 -15.04 1.18 -10.40
N HIS A 117 -13.84 1.66 -10.08
CA HIS A 117 -12.63 1.21 -10.76
C HIS A 117 -11.93 0.09 -9.98
N LEU A 118 -11.76 -1.08 -10.61
CA LEU A 118 -11.06 -2.22 -10.03
C LEU A 118 -9.76 -2.48 -10.80
N GLY A 119 -8.63 -2.24 -10.14
CA GLY A 119 -7.29 -2.50 -10.69
C GLY A 119 -6.75 -3.88 -10.31
N ILE A 120 -5.44 -4.00 -10.27
CA ILE A 120 -4.71 -5.20 -9.84
C ILE A 120 -4.33 -5.11 -8.35
N ASP A 121 -4.21 -6.26 -7.71
CA ASP A 121 -3.64 -6.46 -6.38
C ASP A 121 -2.98 -7.85 -6.33
N MET A 122 -2.62 -8.33 -5.15
CA MET A 122 -1.98 -9.62 -4.94
C MET A 122 -2.68 -10.75 -5.70
N GLY A 123 -1.88 -11.53 -6.43
CA GLY A 123 -2.36 -12.67 -7.19
C GLY A 123 -3.07 -12.34 -8.52
N VAL A 124 -3.17 -11.05 -8.88
CA VAL A 124 -3.74 -10.60 -10.16
C VAL A 124 -2.70 -9.87 -10.99
N THR A 125 -2.54 -10.26 -12.23
CA THR A 125 -1.54 -9.71 -13.15
C THR A 125 -2.14 -8.63 -14.07
N PRO A 126 -1.29 -7.83 -14.75
CA PRO A 126 -1.77 -6.92 -15.81
C PRO A 126 -2.51 -7.64 -16.95
N ALA A 127 -2.13 -8.90 -17.26
CA ALA A 127 -2.82 -9.71 -18.27
C ALA A 127 -4.24 -10.09 -17.81
N ASP A 128 -4.41 -10.52 -16.55
CA ASP A 128 -5.73 -10.82 -15.99
C ASP A 128 -6.65 -9.59 -16.02
N ARG A 129 -6.11 -8.42 -15.66
CA ARG A 129 -6.85 -7.16 -15.75
C ARG A 129 -7.30 -6.86 -17.18
N ALA A 130 -6.42 -7.07 -18.15
CA ALA A 130 -6.78 -6.87 -19.56
C ALA A 130 -7.95 -7.77 -19.97
N VAL A 131 -7.95 -9.02 -19.55
CA VAL A 131 -9.04 -9.98 -19.82
C VAL A 131 -10.37 -9.49 -19.24
N PHE A 132 -10.44 -9.14 -17.97
CA PHE A 132 -11.72 -8.71 -17.40
C PHE A 132 -12.17 -7.32 -17.85
N PHE A 133 -11.25 -6.41 -18.21
CA PHE A 133 -11.60 -5.13 -18.81
C PHE A 133 -12.17 -5.31 -20.21
N GLU A 134 -11.55 -6.16 -21.05
CA GLU A 134 -12.02 -6.49 -22.39
C GLU A 134 -13.43 -7.11 -22.32
N GLU A 135 -13.64 -8.09 -21.47
CA GLU A 135 -14.93 -8.75 -21.29
C GLU A 135 -16.02 -7.79 -20.78
N ALA A 136 -15.67 -6.93 -19.85
CA ALA A 136 -16.57 -5.88 -19.36
C ALA A 136 -16.79 -4.76 -20.40
N LYS A 137 -15.97 -4.70 -21.45
CA LYS A 137 -15.91 -3.55 -22.39
C LYS A 137 -15.66 -2.25 -21.62
N TYR A 138 -14.75 -2.28 -20.67
CA TYR A 138 -14.42 -1.16 -19.81
C TYR A 138 -13.03 -0.62 -20.14
N ASP A 139 -12.98 0.66 -20.41
CA ASP A 139 -11.73 1.40 -20.60
C ASP A 139 -11.73 2.63 -19.68
N PRO A 140 -10.81 2.73 -18.72
CA PRO A 140 -10.78 3.84 -17.78
C PRO A 140 -10.50 5.21 -18.42
N ARG A 141 -10.10 5.25 -19.70
CA ARG A 141 -9.97 6.48 -20.45
C ARG A 141 -11.31 7.17 -20.70
N TYR A 142 -12.37 6.37 -20.83
CA TYR A 142 -13.72 6.84 -21.19
C TYR A 142 -14.67 6.66 -20.01
N ARG A 143 -14.64 7.58 -19.07
CA ARG A 143 -15.53 7.56 -17.92
C ARG A 143 -16.69 8.52 -18.14
N LEU A 144 -17.92 8.01 -17.98
CA LEU A 144 -19.12 8.85 -18.10
C LEU A 144 -19.04 10.09 -17.18
N GLY A 145 -19.31 11.25 -17.75
CA GLY A 145 -19.29 12.53 -17.01
C GLY A 145 -17.90 13.11 -16.74
N ALA A 146 -16.83 12.56 -17.36
CA ALA A 146 -15.49 13.11 -17.24
C ALA A 146 -14.86 13.32 -18.63
N PRO A 147 -13.89 14.23 -18.77
CA PRO A 147 -13.09 14.34 -19.98
C PRO A 147 -12.37 13.02 -20.27
N ASP A 148 -12.21 12.72 -21.56
CA ASP A 148 -11.43 11.55 -21.97
C ASP A 148 -9.96 11.71 -21.60
N MET A 149 -9.34 10.59 -21.21
CA MET A 149 -7.92 10.55 -20.95
C MET A 149 -7.15 10.43 -22.29
N PRO A 150 -6.24 11.35 -22.61
CA PRO A 150 -5.62 11.40 -23.95
C PRO A 150 -4.56 10.32 -24.18
N ILE A 151 -4.16 9.59 -23.14
CA ILE A 151 -3.16 8.52 -23.21
C ILE A 151 -3.76 7.22 -22.67
N ASP A 152 -3.25 6.09 -23.15
CA ASP A 152 -3.66 4.79 -22.62
C ASP A 152 -3.14 4.56 -21.21
N TRP A 153 -3.81 3.64 -20.47
CA TRP A 153 -3.51 3.36 -19.07
C TRP A 153 -2.09 2.82 -18.86
N ARG A 154 -1.57 2.03 -19.79
CA ARG A 154 -0.23 1.45 -19.68
C ARG A 154 0.84 2.53 -19.79
N THR A 155 0.75 3.37 -20.80
CA THR A 155 1.65 4.51 -21.02
C THR A 155 1.63 5.47 -19.83
N TYR A 156 0.46 5.66 -19.21
CA TYR A 156 0.36 6.48 -18.01
C TYR A 156 1.01 5.83 -16.79
N TYR A 157 0.72 4.55 -16.53
CA TYR A 157 0.98 3.92 -15.23
C TYR A 157 2.35 3.24 -15.13
N GLU A 158 2.90 2.67 -16.21
CA GLU A 158 4.21 2.00 -16.17
C GLU A 158 5.34 2.88 -15.59
N PRO A 159 5.48 4.18 -15.97
CA PRO A 159 6.51 5.03 -15.39
C PRO A 159 6.35 5.31 -13.89
N LEU A 160 5.17 5.02 -13.32
CA LEU A 160 4.80 5.32 -11.94
C LEU A 160 4.91 4.12 -11.00
N ILE A 161 5.49 3.00 -11.45
CA ILE A 161 5.54 1.74 -10.69
C ILE A 161 6.24 1.89 -9.34
N ASP A 162 7.20 2.78 -9.23
CA ASP A 162 7.97 3.05 -8.01
C ASP A 162 7.30 4.08 -7.07
N ALA A 163 6.14 4.63 -7.44
CA ALA A 163 5.48 5.68 -6.66
C ALA A 163 5.14 5.24 -5.21
N THR A 164 4.83 3.95 -5.00
CA THR A 164 4.61 3.42 -3.65
C THR A 164 5.89 3.47 -2.82
N GLY A 165 7.00 2.96 -3.36
CA GLY A 165 8.30 2.99 -2.67
C GLY A 165 8.81 4.41 -2.44
N HIS A 166 8.54 5.33 -3.37
CA HIS A 166 8.81 6.76 -3.19
C HIS A 166 8.06 7.32 -1.97
N GLY A 167 6.76 7.07 -1.87
CA GLY A 167 5.96 7.50 -0.72
C GLY A 167 6.51 6.94 0.61
N VAL A 168 6.83 5.65 0.65
CA VAL A 168 7.44 5.01 1.83
C VAL A 168 8.76 5.66 2.21
N GLY A 169 9.61 5.96 1.22
CA GLY A 169 10.87 6.66 1.44
C GLY A 169 10.67 8.08 1.97
N VAL A 170 9.71 8.84 1.42
CA VAL A 170 9.36 10.20 1.91
C VAL A 170 8.85 10.12 3.35
N ALA A 171 8.00 9.15 3.70
CA ALA A 171 7.52 8.95 5.06
C ALA A 171 8.68 8.70 6.04
N ALA A 172 9.62 7.82 5.66
CA ALA A 172 10.79 7.52 6.48
C ALA A 172 11.67 8.75 6.73
N ILE A 173 12.01 9.51 5.67
CA ILE A 173 12.80 10.74 5.80
C ILE A 173 12.07 11.78 6.67
N THR A 174 10.77 11.99 6.43
CA THR A 174 9.98 12.98 7.18
C THR A 174 9.94 12.63 8.68
N ALA A 175 9.80 11.34 9.02
CA ALA A 175 9.79 10.91 10.41
C ALA A 175 11.18 11.05 11.07
N LEU A 176 12.27 10.79 10.33
CA LEU A 176 13.63 11.04 10.82
C LEU A 176 13.87 12.54 11.09
N GLU A 177 13.50 13.41 10.14
CA GLU A 177 13.60 14.86 10.30
C GLU A 177 12.84 15.35 11.54
N ALA A 178 11.62 14.84 11.74
CA ALA A 178 10.80 15.17 12.90
C ALA A 178 11.41 14.72 14.23
N SER A 179 12.21 13.64 14.23
CA SER A 179 12.97 13.18 15.41
C SER A 179 14.23 14.02 15.69
N GLY A 180 14.55 14.99 14.84
CA GLY A 180 15.78 15.81 14.94
C GLY A 180 17.05 15.07 14.53
N ARG A 181 16.96 13.92 13.90
CA ARG A 181 18.12 13.16 13.45
C ARG A 181 18.75 13.80 12.21
N THR A 182 20.05 14.04 12.27
CA THR A 182 20.87 14.60 11.17
C THR A 182 21.83 13.58 10.56
N GLU A 183 22.14 12.52 11.30
CA GLU A 183 23.06 11.48 10.85
C GLU A 183 22.40 10.45 9.94
N PRO A 184 23.17 9.84 9.02
CA PRO A 184 22.67 8.75 8.20
C PRO A 184 22.07 7.63 9.05
N ALA A 185 20.85 7.21 8.69
CA ALA A 185 20.14 6.13 9.38
C ALA A 185 20.54 4.77 8.82
N ARG A 186 20.59 3.77 9.69
CA ARG A 186 20.70 2.34 9.36
C ARG A 186 19.31 1.79 9.07
N VAL A 187 19.13 1.14 7.94
CA VAL A 187 17.82 0.72 7.43
C VAL A 187 17.76 -0.78 7.24
N VAL A 188 16.70 -1.40 7.73
CA VAL A 188 16.31 -2.76 7.39
C VAL A 188 15.07 -2.73 6.50
N VAL A 189 15.06 -3.53 5.42
CA VAL A 189 13.93 -3.66 4.51
C VAL A 189 13.42 -5.10 4.54
N GLN A 190 12.23 -5.29 5.06
CA GLN A 190 11.53 -6.58 5.04
C GLN A 190 10.69 -6.65 3.77
N GLY A 191 11.09 -7.55 2.85
CA GLY A 191 10.54 -7.69 1.51
C GLY A 191 11.33 -6.92 0.44
N PHE A 192 11.84 -7.61 -0.59
CA PHE A 192 12.65 -6.99 -1.64
C PHE A 192 11.97 -7.08 -3.02
N GLY A 193 10.63 -7.00 -3.00
CA GLY A 193 9.77 -6.82 -4.18
C GLY A 193 9.85 -5.40 -4.75
N ALA A 194 8.86 -5.00 -5.55
CA ALA A 194 8.83 -3.68 -6.20
C ALA A 194 8.96 -2.52 -5.18
N VAL A 195 8.16 -2.53 -4.11
CA VAL A 195 8.19 -1.49 -3.07
C VAL A 195 9.51 -1.49 -2.31
N GLY A 196 9.98 -2.65 -1.86
CA GLY A 196 11.23 -2.76 -1.09
C GLY A 196 12.46 -2.31 -1.87
N ARG A 197 12.57 -2.67 -3.14
CA ARG A 197 13.66 -2.21 -4.03
C ARG A 197 13.61 -0.70 -4.25
N ALA A 198 12.41 -0.17 -4.49
CA ALA A 198 12.25 1.27 -4.73
C ALA A 198 12.61 2.09 -3.49
N VAL A 199 12.13 1.70 -2.29
CA VAL A 199 12.45 2.41 -1.06
C VAL A 199 13.92 2.26 -0.65
N ALA A 200 14.53 1.08 -0.86
CA ALA A 200 15.95 0.88 -0.57
C ALA A 200 16.83 1.82 -1.40
N ARG A 201 16.59 1.92 -2.72
CA ARG A 201 17.28 2.89 -3.60
C ARG A 201 17.03 4.32 -3.15
N PHE A 202 15.77 4.68 -2.89
CA PHE A 202 15.40 6.03 -2.48
C PHE A 202 16.15 6.50 -1.23
N LEU A 203 16.34 5.61 -0.25
CA LEU A 203 17.04 5.90 1.00
C LEU A 203 18.57 5.91 0.80
N GLU A 204 19.11 4.96 0.02
CA GLU A 204 20.55 4.93 -0.32
C GLU A 204 20.96 6.18 -1.08
N ASP A 205 20.19 6.64 -2.07
CA ASP A 205 20.43 7.87 -2.85
C ASP A 205 20.48 9.14 -1.98
N ARG A 206 19.89 9.07 -0.77
CA ARG A 206 19.90 10.15 0.24
C ARG A 206 20.92 9.96 1.36
N GLY A 207 21.83 9.01 1.18
CA GLY A 207 22.96 8.79 2.07
C GLY A 207 22.67 7.88 3.26
N HIS A 208 21.46 7.31 3.39
CA HIS A 208 21.17 6.32 4.42
C HIS A 208 21.81 4.96 4.09
N VAL A 209 21.96 4.11 5.07
CA VAL A 209 22.70 2.85 4.94
C VAL A 209 21.77 1.66 5.09
N VAL A 210 21.54 0.92 4.01
CA VAL A 210 20.81 -0.35 4.10
C VAL A 210 21.73 -1.40 4.69
N VAL A 211 21.34 -1.94 5.85
CA VAL A 211 22.14 -2.90 6.65
C VAL A 211 21.51 -4.29 6.71
N GLY A 212 20.25 -4.41 6.33
CA GLY A 212 19.53 -5.67 6.30
C GLY A 212 18.43 -5.68 5.24
N ILE A 213 18.27 -6.81 4.57
CA ILE A 213 17.19 -7.07 3.63
C ILE A 213 16.66 -8.47 3.88
N ALA A 214 15.35 -8.62 4.00
CA ALA A 214 14.70 -9.92 4.04
C ALA A 214 13.93 -10.18 2.74
N ASP A 215 14.05 -11.38 2.23
CA ASP A 215 13.24 -11.89 1.12
C ASP A 215 12.66 -13.28 1.48
N ILE A 216 12.04 -13.95 0.52
CA ILE A 216 11.47 -15.29 0.70
C ILE A 216 12.50 -16.35 1.12
N ARG A 217 13.81 -16.10 0.91
CA ARG A 217 14.91 -17.03 1.26
C ARG A 217 15.55 -16.73 2.61
N GLY A 218 15.06 -15.75 3.35
CA GLY A 218 15.60 -15.32 4.64
C GLY A 218 16.24 -13.92 4.60
N THR A 219 17.00 -13.61 5.63
CA THR A 219 17.61 -12.29 5.85
C THR A 219 19.06 -12.27 5.42
N ILE A 220 19.47 -11.22 4.70
CA ILE A 220 20.86 -10.85 4.48
C ILE A 220 21.20 -9.59 5.27
N SER A 221 22.39 -9.49 5.81
CA SER A 221 22.85 -8.30 6.54
C SER A 221 24.35 -8.08 6.39
N ALA A 222 24.74 -6.82 6.42
CA ALA A 222 26.14 -6.35 6.43
C ALA A 222 26.22 -4.96 7.06
N ASP A 223 27.41 -4.41 7.29
CA ASP A 223 27.56 -3.03 7.74
C ASP A 223 26.98 -2.04 6.72
N ARG A 224 27.08 -2.39 5.43
CA ARG A 224 26.44 -1.71 4.29
C ARG A 224 26.15 -2.73 3.19
N LEU A 225 24.91 -2.81 2.75
CA LEU A 225 24.50 -3.62 1.61
C LEU A 225 24.54 -2.77 0.32
N PRO A 226 25.13 -3.26 -0.78
CA PRO A 226 25.18 -2.55 -2.05
C PRO A 226 23.84 -2.68 -2.80
N VAL A 227 22.90 -1.77 -2.55
CA VAL A 227 21.50 -1.89 -3.02
C VAL A 227 21.42 -2.05 -4.54
N ALA A 228 22.19 -1.27 -5.31
CA ALA A 228 22.15 -1.34 -6.77
C ALA A 228 22.58 -2.74 -7.30
N GLU A 229 23.61 -3.34 -6.71
CA GLU A 229 24.09 -4.68 -7.08
C GLU A 229 23.06 -5.76 -6.69
N LEU A 230 22.49 -5.63 -5.49
CA LEU A 230 21.45 -6.57 -5.02
C LEU A 230 20.22 -6.53 -5.89
N VAL A 231 19.80 -5.36 -6.34
CA VAL A 231 18.67 -5.22 -7.28
C VAL A 231 18.98 -5.92 -8.61
N ALA A 232 20.21 -5.82 -9.13
CA ALA A 232 20.61 -6.46 -10.39
C ALA A 232 20.63 -8.00 -10.34
N ILE A 233 20.71 -8.58 -9.14
CA ILE A 233 20.70 -10.04 -8.92
C ILE A 233 19.37 -10.53 -8.29
N THR A 234 18.35 -9.68 -8.24
CA THR A 234 17.03 -10.02 -7.70
C THR A 234 16.08 -10.37 -8.83
N ASP A 235 15.34 -11.47 -8.69
CA ASP A 235 14.34 -11.88 -9.66
C ASP A 235 13.08 -11.00 -9.64
N GLN A 236 12.15 -11.28 -10.55
CA GLN A 236 10.90 -10.53 -10.64
C GLN A 236 9.99 -10.67 -9.41
N PHE A 237 10.19 -11.70 -8.58
CA PHE A 237 9.43 -11.97 -7.37
C PHE A 237 10.08 -11.38 -6.10
N GLY A 238 11.27 -10.80 -6.22
CA GLY A 238 11.98 -10.18 -5.13
C GLY A 238 12.94 -11.11 -4.39
N ALA A 239 13.24 -12.30 -4.94
CA ALA A 239 14.22 -13.21 -4.37
C ALA A 239 15.62 -12.88 -4.89
N ILE A 240 16.54 -12.58 -3.97
CA ILE A 240 17.94 -12.26 -4.27
C ILE A 240 18.71 -13.56 -4.57
N ASP A 241 19.54 -13.57 -5.60
CA ASP A 241 20.43 -14.70 -5.90
C ASP A 241 21.56 -14.80 -4.88
N ARG A 242 21.47 -15.78 -3.97
CA ARG A 242 22.44 -15.98 -2.89
C ARG A 242 23.83 -16.40 -3.39
N THR A 243 23.94 -16.92 -4.62
CA THR A 243 25.24 -17.34 -5.20
C THR A 243 26.09 -16.17 -5.68
N ARG A 244 25.48 -14.98 -5.81
CA ARG A 244 26.11 -13.77 -6.34
C ARG A 244 26.32 -12.67 -5.27
N LEU A 245 26.11 -13.01 -3.99
CA LEU A 245 26.29 -12.08 -2.89
C LEU A 245 27.77 -11.76 -2.64
N PRO A 246 28.11 -10.54 -2.20
CA PRO A 246 29.44 -10.21 -1.65
C PRO A 246 29.83 -11.13 -0.48
N GLN A 247 31.14 -11.32 -0.28
CA GLN A 247 31.65 -12.29 0.71
C GLN A 247 31.39 -11.91 2.18
N ASP A 248 31.23 -10.62 2.46
CA ASP A 248 31.01 -10.05 3.79
C ASP A 248 29.54 -10.05 4.22
N VAL A 249 28.63 -10.49 3.34
CA VAL A 249 27.20 -10.54 3.62
C VAL A 249 26.88 -11.76 4.49
N LYS A 250 26.28 -11.49 5.66
CA LYS A 250 25.78 -12.52 6.57
C LYS A 250 24.42 -13.00 6.10
N LEU A 251 24.18 -14.32 6.23
CA LEU A 251 22.94 -14.99 5.86
C LEU A 251 22.25 -15.56 7.10
N SER A 252 20.94 -15.41 7.19
CA SER A 252 20.11 -16.10 8.18
C SER A 252 18.85 -16.64 7.50
N ALA A 253 18.60 -17.93 7.70
CA ALA A 253 17.35 -18.57 7.29
C ALA A 253 16.30 -18.59 8.43
N GLU A 254 16.68 -18.09 9.61
CA GLU A 254 15.77 -18.03 10.75
C GLU A 254 14.59 -17.11 10.46
N PRO A 255 13.36 -17.51 10.78
CA PRO A 255 12.19 -16.67 10.65
C PRO A 255 12.37 -15.35 11.41
N ASP A 256 11.97 -14.26 10.76
CA ASP A 256 12.01 -12.91 11.32
C ASP A 256 13.40 -12.43 11.81
N ALA A 257 14.51 -13.01 11.30
CA ALA A 257 15.87 -12.58 11.65
C ALA A 257 16.13 -11.09 11.32
N TRP A 258 15.36 -10.52 10.43
CA TRP A 258 15.38 -9.09 10.12
C TRP A 258 15.01 -8.19 11.29
N LEU A 259 14.25 -8.69 12.29
CA LEU A 259 13.93 -7.97 13.53
C LEU A 259 15.14 -7.83 14.45
N ASP A 260 16.10 -8.74 14.36
CA ASP A 260 17.28 -8.76 15.22
C ASP A 260 18.44 -7.93 14.65
N VAL A 261 18.32 -7.45 13.42
CA VAL A 261 19.33 -6.57 12.81
C VAL A 261 19.24 -5.20 13.48
N ASP A 262 20.38 -4.71 13.99
CA ASP A 262 20.47 -3.40 14.61
C ASP A 262 20.30 -2.30 13.56
N ALA A 263 19.22 -1.54 13.66
CA ALA A 263 18.83 -0.52 12.69
C ALA A 263 18.03 0.62 13.35
N ASP A 264 18.03 1.76 12.71
CA ASP A 264 17.24 2.93 13.11
C ASP A 264 15.83 2.87 12.54
N ILE A 265 15.72 2.35 11.30
CA ILE A 265 14.46 2.26 10.55
C ILE A 265 14.23 0.82 10.11
N LEU A 266 13.01 0.38 10.29
CA LEU A 266 12.49 -0.85 9.71
C LEU A 266 11.39 -0.52 8.69
N ILE A 267 11.60 -0.92 7.45
CA ILE A 267 10.60 -0.84 6.38
C ILE A 267 9.93 -2.19 6.19
N LEU A 268 8.61 -2.24 6.32
CA LEU A 268 7.80 -3.45 6.13
C LEU A 268 7.17 -3.45 4.73
N ALA A 269 7.78 -4.14 3.77
CA ALA A 269 7.39 -4.08 2.36
C ALA A 269 7.03 -5.46 1.74
N ALA A 270 6.73 -6.49 2.55
CA ALA A 270 6.42 -7.82 2.05
C ALA A 270 4.95 -8.21 2.23
N GLN A 271 4.51 -8.44 3.45
CA GLN A 271 3.25 -9.13 3.72
C GLN A 271 2.48 -8.51 4.89
N LYS A 272 1.18 -8.86 4.97
CA LYS A 272 0.36 -8.52 6.12
C LYS A 272 0.88 -9.19 7.38
N TYR A 273 0.74 -8.49 8.51
CA TYR A 273 1.09 -8.99 9.85
C TYR A 273 2.53 -9.50 9.97
N ALA A 274 3.45 -8.89 9.21
CA ALA A 274 4.88 -9.15 9.34
C ALA A 274 5.35 -8.90 10.79
N ILE A 275 4.85 -7.84 11.43
CA ILE A 275 4.94 -7.68 12.88
C ILE A 275 3.58 -8.01 13.51
N ASN A 276 3.61 -8.90 14.50
CA ASN A 276 2.44 -9.40 15.21
C ASN A 276 2.68 -9.50 16.73
N ALA A 277 1.70 -9.98 17.47
CA ALA A 277 1.80 -10.08 18.92
C ALA A 277 2.95 -10.99 19.40
N GLU A 278 3.36 -11.96 18.58
CA GLU A 278 4.38 -12.95 18.95
C GLU A 278 5.80 -12.43 18.73
N ASN A 279 6.05 -11.62 17.67
CA ASN A 279 7.39 -11.19 17.31
C ASN A 279 7.70 -9.71 17.58
N ALA A 280 6.71 -8.87 17.91
CA ALA A 280 6.91 -7.44 18.12
C ALA A 280 7.93 -7.12 19.26
N HIS A 281 8.13 -8.03 20.22
CA HIS A 281 9.11 -7.86 21.31
C HIS A 281 10.56 -7.92 20.82
N ARG A 282 10.82 -8.43 19.60
CA ARG A 282 12.16 -8.51 18.99
C ARG A 282 12.55 -7.21 18.25
N LEU A 283 11.61 -6.28 18.06
CA LEU A 283 11.86 -5.04 17.35
C LEU A 283 12.99 -4.25 18.00
N ARG A 284 13.99 -3.88 17.19
CA ARG A 284 15.13 -3.06 17.61
C ARG A 284 15.12 -1.66 17.01
N ALA A 285 14.43 -1.47 15.89
CA ALA A 285 14.35 -0.20 15.23
C ALA A 285 13.55 0.83 16.02
N GLY A 286 14.02 2.06 16.06
CA GLY A 286 13.29 3.18 16.68
C GLY A 286 12.16 3.76 15.81
N LEU A 287 12.11 3.38 14.52
CA LEU A 287 11.08 3.80 13.59
C LEU A 287 10.64 2.63 12.72
N VAL A 288 9.35 2.40 12.63
CA VAL A 288 8.72 1.44 11.71
C VAL A 288 7.94 2.20 10.65
N VAL A 289 8.13 1.87 9.37
CA VAL A 289 7.35 2.43 8.26
C VAL A 289 6.71 1.31 7.45
N GLU A 290 5.40 1.32 7.35
CA GLU A 290 4.64 0.28 6.67
C GLU A 290 4.55 0.54 5.16
N GLY A 291 5.29 -0.22 4.36
CA GLY A 291 5.21 -0.23 2.90
C GLY A 291 4.16 -1.21 2.35
N ALA A 292 3.89 -2.30 3.08
CA ALA A 292 2.83 -3.24 2.74
C ALA A 292 1.49 -2.84 3.41
N ASN A 293 0.38 -3.36 2.86
CA ASN A 293 -0.93 -3.20 3.49
C ASN A 293 -1.03 -4.09 4.73
N LEU A 294 -1.60 -3.55 5.82
CA LEU A 294 -1.81 -4.28 7.08
C LEU A 294 -0.51 -4.93 7.60
N ALA A 295 0.65 -4.28 7.43
CA ALA A 295 1.94 -4.88 7.75
C ALA A 295 2.11 -5.22 9.23
N SER A 296 1.51 -4.44 10.15
CA SER A 296 1.50 -4.70 11.58
C SER A 296 0.08 -5.03 12.06
N SER A 297 -0.06 -6.05 12.92
CA SER A 297 -1.32 -6.32 13.60
C SER A 297 -1.64 -5.23 14.64
N ALA A 298 -2.92 -5.08 15.03
CA ALA A 298 -3.33 -4.12 16.04
C ALA A 298 -2.53 -4.31 17.36
N ALA A 299 -2.41 -5.56 17.84
CA ALA A 299 -1.63 -5.88 19.03
C ALA A 299 -0.13 -5.59 18.86
N ALA A 300 0.41 -5.65 17.64
CA ALA A 300 1.79 -5.26 17.37
C ALA A 300 1.96 -3.74 17.45
N LYS A 301 1.02 -2.96 16.87
CA LYS A 301 1.06 -1.49 16.94
C LYS A 301 1.07 -0.99 18.38
N GLU A 302 0.26 -1.58 19.27
CA GLU A 302 0.27 -1.28 20.69
C GLU A 302 1.65 -1.56 21.32
N LYS A 303 2.27 -2.69 20.99
CA LYS A 303 3.61 -3.04 21.51
C LYS A 303 4.71 -2.13 20.97
N VAL A 304 4.65 -1.78 19.69
CA VAL A 304 5.57 -0.81 19.05
C VAL A 304 5.45 0.55 19.76
N ALA A 305 4.25 1.04 19.97
CA ALA A 305 4.03 2.29 20.70
C ALA A 305 4.54 2.21 22.14
N ALA A 306 4.29 1.10 22.85
CA ALA A 306 4.78 0.90 24.21
C ALA A 306 6.30 0.80 24.34
N SER A 307 7.01 0.40 23.27
CA SER A 307 8.48 0.40 23.23
C SER A 307 9.09 1.80 23.02
N GLY A 308 8.28 2.80 22.71
CA GLY A 308 8.71 4.15 22.35
C GLY A 308 9.14 4.29 20.88
N ALA A 309 9.01 3.25 20.07
CA ALA A 309 9.30 3.33 18.65
C ALA A 309 8.19 4.09 17.90
N GLY A 310 8.59 4.94 16.94
CA GLY A 310 7.65 5.59 16.02
C GLY A 310 7.07 4.60 15.02
N LEU A 311 5.83 4.84 14.59
CA LEU A 311 5.20 4.06 13.53
C LEU A 311 4.50 4.98 12.52
N VAL A 312 4.86 4.85 11.24
CA VAL A 312 4.11 5.48 10.14
C VAL A 312 3.29 4.39 9.44
N PRO A 313 1.95 4.45 9.54
CA PRO A 313 1.08 3.40 9.00
C PRO A 313 1.06 3.40 7.47
N GLY A 314 0.78 2.24 6.88
CA GLY A 314 0.76 2.03 5.43
C GLY A 314 -0.23 2.92 4.70
N VAL A 315 -1.37 3.24 5.30
CA VAL A 315 -2.36 4.15 4.71
C VAL A 315 -1.84 5.56 4.47
N ILE A 316 -0.74 5.96 5.14
CA ILE A 316 0.01 7.19 4.87
C ILE A 316 1.19 6.90 3.92
N ALA A 317 2.06 5.95 4.29
CA ALA A 317 3.35 5.77 3.63
C ALA A 317 3.21 5.19 2.21
N ASN A 318 2.31 4.23 2.00
CA ASN A 318 2.21 3.45 0.76
C ASN A 318 1.12 3.93 -0.21
N ILE A 319 0.64 5.16 -0.07
CA ILE A 319 -0.44 5.70 -0.92
C ILE A 319 -0.04 5.81 -2.40
N GLY A 320 1.25 5.83 -2.73
CA GLY A 320 1.76 6.22 -4.03
C GLY A 320 1.11 5.50 -5.21
N GLY A 321 1.01 4.17 -5.19
CA GLY A 321 0.39 3.40 -6.26
C GLY A 321 -1.12 3.67 -6.41
N ALA A 322 -1.84 3.71 -5.28
CA ALA A 322 -3.27 4.00 -5.26
C ALA A 322 -3.57 5.44 -5.68
N ALA A 323 -2.81 6.40 -5.16
CA ALA A 323 -2.95 7.81 -5.51
C ALA A 323 -2.64 8.07 -6.98
N SER A 324 -1.56 7.49 -7.52
CA SER A 324 -1.24 7.63 -8.95
C SER A 324 -2.38 7.17 -9.85
N ALA A 325 -2.99 6.04 -9.54
CA ALA A 325 -4.15 5.56 -10.28
C ALA A 325 -5.38 6.46 -10.10
N ALA A 326 -5.65 6.91 -8.88
CA ALA A 326 -6.79 7.77 -8.58
C ALA A 326 -6.68 9.14 -9.23
N LEU A 327 -5.49 9.73 -9.30
CA LEU A 327 -5.22 10.98 -10.01
C LEU A 327 -5.65 10.93 -11.48
N ALA A 328 -5.40 9.78 -12.15
CA ALA A 328 -5.86 9.59 -13.52
C ALA A 328 -7.37 9.40 -13.60
N VAL A 329 -7.94 8.54 -12.73
CA VAL A 329 -9.39 8.26 -12.72
C VAL A 329 -10.19 9.51 -12.38
N THR A 330 -9.72 10.35 -11.48
CA THR A 330 -10.36 11.63 -11.10
C THR A 330 -10.00 12.79 -12.02
N ARG A 331 -9.12 12.61 -13.02
CA ARG A 331 -8.67 13.64 -13.97
C ARG A 331 -7.95 14.83 -13.30
N VAL A 332 -7.28 14.60 -12.18
CA VAL A 332 -6.48 15.61 -11.48
C VAL A 332 -5.09 15.77 -12.12
N VAL A 333 -4.55 14.68 -12.70
CA VAL A 333 -3.23 14.72 -13.31
C VAL A 333 -3.22 15.60 -14.57
N PRO A 334 -2.20 16.46 -14.78
CA PRO A 334 -2.08 17.27 -16.00
C PRO A 334 -1.59 16.41 -17.15
N PHE A 335 -2.50 15.94 -17.99
CA PHE A 335 -2.19 15.08 -19.16
C PHE A 335 -1.52 15.80 -20.33
N ASP A 336 -1.50 17.11 -20.33
CA ASP A 336 -0.80 17.98 -21.30
C ASP A 336 0.71 18.03 -21.07
N LEU A 337 1.19 17.57 -19.92
CA LEU A 337 2.62 17.45 -19.66
C LEU A 337 3.25 16.29 -20.45
N GLU A 338 4.48 16.49 -20.88
CA GLU A 338 5.34 15.42 -21.39
C GLU A 338 5.55 14.32 -20.33
N ALA A 339 5.86 13.08 -20.76
CA ALA A 339 5.88 11.90 -19.90
C ALA A 339 6.76 12.06 -18.65
N GLU A 340 7.98 12.56 -18.78
CA GLU A 340 8.89 12.75 -17.64
C GLU A 340 8.43 13.87 -16.70
N ALA A 341 7.92 14.97 -17.23
CA ALA A 341 7.38 16.06 -16.42
C ALA A 341 6.11 15.62 -15.67
N ARG A 342 5.26 14.84 -16.31
CA ARG A 342 4.07 14.26 -15.68
C ARG A 342 4.43 13.26 -14.59
N LYS A 343 5.44 12.40 -14.82
CA LYS A 343 5.98 11.51 -13.79
C LYS A 343 6.48 12.29 -12.60
N ALA A 344 7.34 13.30 -12.81
CA ALA A 344 7.86 14.15 -11.76
C ALA A 344 6.71 14.80 -10.96
N TRP A 345 5.71 15.36 -11.64
CA TRP A 345 4.54 15.96 -11.02
C TRP A 345 3.79 14.98 -10.10
N VAL A 346 3.57 13.73 -10.55
CA VAL A 346 2.90 12.71 -9.72
C VAL A 346 3.75 12.35 -8.50
N PHE A 347 5.06 12.19 -8.66
CA PHE A 347 5.95 11.86 -7.54
C PHE A 347 6.02 13.00 -6.51
N ASP A 348 6.12 14.25 -6.96
CA ASP A 348 6.08 15.43 -6.10
C ASP A 348 4.75 15.51 -5.36
N TRP A 349 3.64 15.33 -6.07
CA TRP A 349 2.29 15.34 -5.49
C TRP A 349 2.13 14.27 -4.40
N VAL A 350 2.55 13.03 -4.67
CA VAL A 350 2.55 11.93 -3.68
C VAL A 350 3.45 12.27 -2.51
N GLY A 351 4.67 12.76 -2.77
CA GLY A 351 5.63 13.14 -1.75
C GLY A 351 5.09 14.20 -0.81
N ASP A 352 4.45 15.24 -1.34
CA ASP A 352 3.86 16.32 -0.53
C ASP A 352 2.74 15.81 0.38
N ARG A 353 1.85 14.97 -0.11
CA ARG A 353 0.77 14.38 0.69
C ARG A 353 1.31 13.45 1.79
N VAL A 354 2.27 12.60 1.46
CA VAL A 354 2.91 11.73 2.45
C VAL A 354 3.62 12.55 3.51
N ARG A 355 4.39 13.56 3.11
CA ARG A 355 5.14 14.44 4.03
C ARG A 355 4.20 15.14 5.00
N GLN A 356 3.15 15.78 4.48
CA GLN A 356 2.18 16.48 5.31
C GLN A 356 1.51 15.54 6.31
N ASN A 357 0.96 14.42 5.83
CA ASN A 357 0.28 13.47 6.71
C ASN A 357 1.21 12.83 7.75
N THR A 358 2.49 12.59 7.38
CA THR A 358 3.46 12.06 8.34
C THR A 358 3.76 13.07 9.45
N ARG A 359 3.95 14.36 9.11
CA ARG A 359 4.16 15.42 10.12
C ARG A 359 2.97 15.55 11.04
N ASP A 360 1.77 15.67 10.49
CA ASP A 360 0.55 15.85 11.28
C ASP A 360 0.29 14.62 12.18
N LEU A 361 0.54 13.39 11.68
CA LEU A 361 0.45 12.19 12.48
C LEU A 361 1.38 12.24 13.70
N LEU A 362 2.63 12.66 13.50
CA LEU A 362 3.63 12.73 14.57
C LEU A 362 3.33 13.85 15.55
N GLU A 363 2.79 14.98 15.11
CA GLU A 363 2.34 16.08 15.98
C GLU A 363 1.17 15.63 16.87
N ILE A 364 0.19 14.91 16.31
CA ILE A 364 -0.91 14.33 17.09
C ILE A 364 -0.37 13.31 18.09
N ALA A 365 0.53 12.42 17.68
CA ALA A 365 1.14 11.42 18.54
C ALA A 365 1.92 12.04 19.72
N ALA A 366 2.58 13.16 19.50
CA ALA A 366 3.30 13.89 20.56
C ALA A 366 2.37 14.60 21.55
N SER A 367 1.14 14.95 21.13
CA SER A 367 0.19 15.70 21.95
C SER A 367 -0.69 14.86 22.85
N ARG A 368 -0.83 13.56 22.57
CA ARG A 368 -1.74 12.65 23.31
C ARG A 368 -1.29 11.19 23.25
N ALA A 369 -1.77 10.36 24.19
CA ALA A 369 -1.62 8.92 24.14
C ALA A 369 -2.66 8.28 23.19
N GLY A 370 -2.31 7.12 22.64
CA GLY A 370 -3.16 6.30 21.78
C GLY A 370 -2.80 6.43 20.28
N ASP A 371 -3.62 5.79 19.44
CA ASP A 371 -3.42 5.82 17.99
C ASP A 371 -3.78 7.21 17.41
N PRO A 372 -2.84 7.93 16.77
CA PRO A 372 -3.09 9.24 16.20
C PRO A 372 -3.87 9.20 14.86
N LEU A 373 -3.94 8.05 14.20
CA LEU A 373 -4.51 7.93 12.86
C LEU A 373 -6.00 8.29 12.76
N PRO A 374 -6.87 7.88 13.70
CA PRO A 374 -8.29 8.25 13.64
C PRO A 374 -8.52 9.75 13.68
N GLU A 375 -7.76 10.49 14.49
CA GLU A 375 -7.87 11.95 14.56
C GLU A 375 -7.40 12.63 13.27
N LEU A 376 -6.28 12.18 12.71
CA LEU A 376 -5.80 12.67 11.42
C LEU A 376 -6.83 12.43 10.32
N LEU A 377 -7.43 11.25 10.26
CA LEU A 377 -8.48 10.93 9.29
C LEU A 377 -9.71 11.84 9.46
N ALA A 378 -10.14 12.08 10.70
CA ALA A 378 -11.25 12.99 10.98
C ALA A 378 -10.96 14.42 10.52
N ALA A 379 -9.74 14.93 10.72
CA ALA A 379 -9.31 16.23 10.22
C ALA A 379 -9.38 16.29 8.68
N ARG A 380 -8.82 15.29 7.98
CA ARG A 380 -8.82 15.24 6.52
C ARG A 380 -10.22 15.07 5.91
N ARG A 381 -11.12 14.35 6.59
CA ARG A 381 -12.54 14.26 6.17
C ARG A 381 -13.21 15.63 6.18
N LYS A 382 -12.97 16.44 7.21
CA LYS A 382 -13.50 17.83 7.30
C LYS A 382 -12.95 18.74 6.20
N GLU A 383 -11.67 18.61 5.84
CA GLU A 383 -11.06 19.40 4.76
C GLU A 383 -11.60 19.01 3.38
N ARG A 384 -12.04 17.75 3.22
CA ARG A 384 -12.55 17.20 1.98
C ARG A 384 -14.03 17.55 1.71
N GLY A 385 -14.82 17.79 2.77
CA GLY A 385 -16.27 18.05 2.80
C GLY A 385 -16.71 19.21 2.13
#